data_ea18a29b7454557aa7f8cf9a40dc23a1
#
_entry.id   ea18a29b7454557aa7f8cf9a40dc23a1
#
_cell.length_a   1.000
_cell.length_b   1.000
_cell.length_c   1.000
_cell.angle_alpha   90.00
_cell.angle_beta   90.00
_cell.angle_gamma   90.00
#
_symmetry.space_group_name_H-M   'P 1'
#
loop_
_entity.id
_entity.type
_entity.pdbx_description
1 polymer ?
#
loop_
_entity_poly.entity_id
_entity_poly.type
_entity_poly.pdbx_seq_one_letter_code
_entity_poly.pdbx_strand_id
1 'polypeptide(L)'
;MNPENNTKKMLIETAYNMILEKGAENIRVRDLSKRVGCSPAALYKHFESLDYLLALASVRFLQPYIEELEENLKNADDIIEAEINAWRLFNKYAFMHPYIFLNLFWGNIRN
;
A
#
# COMPACT_ATOMS: atom_id res chain seq x y z
N MET A 1 8.84 15.03 -20.24
CA MET A 1 8.20 14.08 -19.34
C MET A 1 6.95 13.48 -20.00
N ASN A 2 6.80 12.19 -19.96
CA ASN A 2 5.67 11.52 -20.61
C ASN A 2 4.39 11.76 -19.81
N PRO A 3 3.34 12.35 -20.42
CA PRO A 3 2.07 12.59 -19.70
C PRO A 3 1.44 11.31 -19.15
N GLU A 4 1.62 10.20 -19.84
CA GLU A 4 1.08 8.91 -19.36
C GLU A 4 1.72 8.47 -18.06
N ASN A 5 3.05 8.65 -17.93
CA ASN A 5 3.76 8.32 -16.69
C ASN A 5 3.33 9.24 -15.55
N ASN A 6 3.02 10.51 -15.85
CA ASN A 6 2.50 11.43 -14.86
C ASN A 6 1.15 10.98 -14.33
N THR A 7 0.25 10.57 -15.22
CA THR A 7 -1.08 10.10 -14.83
C THR A 7 -0.97 8.85 -13.94
N LYS A 8 -0.10 7.92 -14.32
CA LYS A 8 0.12 6.71 -13.53
C LYS A 8 0.61 7.04 -12.13
N LYS A 9 1.60 7.93 -12.02
CA LYS A 9 2.11 8.38 -10.73
C LYS A 9 1.05 9.06 -9.89
N MET A 10 0.26 9.93 -10.51
CA MET A 10 -0.81 10.64 -9.81
C MET A 10 -1.88 9.70 -9.29
N LEU A 11 -2.19 8.66 -10.05
CA LEU A 11 -3.15 7.65 -9.61
C LEU A 11 -2.65 6.92 -8.37
N ILE A 12 -1.39 6.52 -8.36
CA ILE A 12 -0.80 5.84 -7.21
C ILE A 12 -0.74 6.76 -6.00
N GLU A 13 -0.29 8.00 -6.19
CA GLU A 13 -0.22 9.00 -5.11
C GLU A 13 -1.58 9.29 -4.52
N THR A 14 -2.57 9.51 -5.38
CA THR A 14 -3.93 9.84 -4.94
C THR A 14 -4.56 8.64 -4.24
N ALA A 15 -4.34 7.44 -4.76
CA ALA A 15 -4.82 6.22 -4.11
C ALA A 15 -4.23 6.07 -2.71
N TYR A 16 -2.93 6.33 -2.57
CA TYR A 16 -2.25 6.31 -1.27
C TYR A 16 -2.91 7.26 -0.28
N ASN A 17 -3.12 8.51 -0.71
CA ASN A 17 -3.75 9.51 0.14
C ASN A 17 -5.19 9.14 0.51
N MET A 18 -5.93 8.57 -0.43
CA MET A 18 -7.31 8.15 -0.16
C MET A 18 -7.37 6.97 0.80
N ILE A 19 -6.39 6.06 0.72
CA ILE A 19 -6.31 4.97 1.69
C ILE A 19 -6.11 5.52 3.10
N LEU A 20 -5.27 6.54 3.24
CA LEU A 20 -5.07 7.20 4.54
C LEU A 20 -6.33 7.87 5.04
N GLU A 21 -7.11 8.46 4.14
CA GLU A 21 -8.31 9.21 4.51
C GLU A 21 -9.47 8.31 4.93
N LYS A 22 -9.72 7.21 4.18
CA LYS A 22 -10.96 6.46 4.36
C LYS A 22 -10.82 4.94 4.27
N GLY A 23 -9.61 4.43 4.10
CA GLY A 23 -9.39 3.00 3.97
C GLY A 23 -9.62 2.49 2.55
N ALA A 24 -8.89 1.41 2.21
CA ALA A 24 -8.90 0.88 0.86
C ALA A 24 -10.29 0.39 0.42
N GLU A 25 -11.06 -0.20 1.34
CA GLU A 25 -12.37 -0.77 1.02
C GLU A 25 -13.42 0.29 0.66
N ASN A 26 -13.15 1.54 0.98
CA ASN A 26 -14.09 2.65 0.72
C ASN A 26 -13.74 3.46 -0.52
N ILE A 27 -12.75 3.03 -1.28
CA ILE A 27 -12.32 3.76 -2.48
C ILE A 27 -13.02 3.21 -3.71
N ARG A 28 -13.60 4.11 -4.50
CA ARG A 28 -14.26 3.76 -5.75
C ARG A 28 -13.52 4.37 -6.92
N VAL A 29 -13.55 3.67 -8.05
CA VAL A 29 -12.88 4.12 -9.28
C VAL A 29 -13.31 5.54 -9.65
N ARG A 30 -14.61 5.80 -9.56
CA ARG A 30 -15.17 7.10 -9.94
C ARG A 30 -14.58 8.23 -9.10
N ASP A 31 -14.50 8.02 -7.80
CA ASP A 31 -13.98 9.04 -6.88
C ASP A 31 -12.49 9.29 -7.11
N LEU A 32 -11.74 8.21 -7.29
CA LEU A 32 -10.31 8.29 -7.53
C LEU A 32 -10.01 9.00 -8.84
N SER A 33 -10.69 8.60 -9.91
CA SER A 33 -10.52 9.21 -11.24
C SER A 33 -10.85 10.70 -11.23
N LYS A 34 -11.94 11.04 -10.55
CA LYS A 34 -12.37 12.44 -10.44
C LYS A 34 -11.33 13.28 -9.72
N ARG A 35 -10.77 12.76 -8.64
CA ARG A 35 -9.76 13.48 -7.86
C ARG A 35 -8.47 13.69 -8.65
N VAL A 36 -8.08 12.71 -9.46
CA VAL A 36 -6.90 12.81 -10.32
C VAL A 36 -7.17 13.70 -11.53
N GLY A 37 -8.43 13.79 -11.96
CA GLY A 37 -8.80 14.56 -13.14
C GLY A 37 -8.73 13.75 -14.41
N CYS A 38 -8.98 12.43 -14.33
CA CYS A 38 -9.00 11.57 -15.51
C CYS A 38 -10.29 10.76 -15.52
N SER A 39 -10.54 10.05 -16.62
CA SER A 39 -11.70 9.18 -16.72
C SER A 39 -11.40 7.81 -16.09
N PRO A 40 -12.45 7.04 -15.70
CA PRO A 40 -12.23 5.66 -15.30
C PRO A 40 -11.53 4.82 -16.36
N ALA A 41 -11.79 5.09 -17.63
CA ALA A 41 -11.13 4.39 -18.73
C ALA A 41 -9.61 4.64 -18.70
N ALA A 42 -9.20 5.85 -18.36
CA ALA A 42 -7.78 6.17 -18.27
C ALA A 42 -7.10 5.39 -17.14
N LEU A 43 -7.81 5.19 -16.04
CA LEU A 43 -7.31 4.37 -14.94
C LEU A 43 -7.03 2.94 -15.42
N TYR A 44 -8.02 2.34 -16.10
CA TYR A 44 -7.88 0.97 -16.58
C TYR A 44 -6.87 0.81 -17.70
N LYS A 45 -6.46 1.90 -18.32
CA LYS A 45 -5.38 1.89 -19.29
C LYS A 45 -4.03 1.61 -18.62
N HIS A 46 -3.87 2.07 -17.37
CA HIS A 46 -2.62 1.92 -16.62
C HIS A 46 -2.62 0.72 -15.66
N PHE A 47 -3.77 0.30 -15.21
CA PHE A 47 -3.89 -0.75 -14.18
C PHE A 47 -4.98 -1.75 -14.57
N GLU A 48 -4.70 -3.04 -14.34
CA GLU A 48 -5.65 -4.10 -14.65
C GLU A 48 -6.96 -3.94 -13.86
N SER A 49 -6.86 -3.48 -12.63
CA SER A 49 -8.01 -3.35 -11.75
C SER A 49 -7.74 -2.30 -10.69
N LEU A 50 -8.80 -1.85 -10.04
CA LEU A 50 -8.68 -0.97 -8.89
C LEU A 50 -7.91 -1.67 -7.76
N ASP A 51 -8.19 -2.95 -7.54
CA ASP A 51 -7.51 -3.71 -6.49
C ASP A 51 -6.00 -3.74 -6.70
N TYR A 52 -5.57 -3.89 -7.95
CA TYR A 52 -4.14 -3.87 -8.28
C TYR A 52 -3.52 -2.51 -7.96
N LEU A 53 -4.21 -1.43 -8.33
CA LEU A 53 -3.74 -0.07 -8.04
C LEU A 53 -3.65 0.16 -6.53
N LEU A 54 -4.68 -0.26 -5.78
CA LEU A 54 -4.68 -0.09 -4.33
C LEU A 54 -3.58 -0.92 -3.67
N ALA A 55 -3.29 -2.10 -4.20
CA ALA A 55 -2.19 -2.92 -3.70
C ALA A 55 -0.85 -2.22 -3.90
N LEU A 56 -0.63 -1.65 -5.10
CA LEU A 56 0.60 -0.90 -5.37
C LEU A 56 0.74 0.31 -4.45
N ALA A 57 -0.35 1.05 -4.25
CA ALA A 57 -0.34 2.20 -3.35
C ALA A 57 -0.05 1.76 -1.92
N SER A 58 -0.60 0.62 -1.51
CA SER A 58 -0.44 0.10 -0.15
C SER A 58 1.00 -0.33 0.15
N VAL A 59 1.76 -0.71 -0.88
CA VAL A 59 3.17 -1.08 -0.70
C VAL A 59 3.96 0.06 -0.05
N ARG A 60 3.57 1.31 -0.30
CA ARG A 60 4.23 2.47 0.30
C ARG A 60 4.16 2.46 1.83
N PHE A 61 3.10 1.87 2.39
CA PHE A 61 2.99 1.74 3.84
C PHE A 61 3.96 0.72 4.40
N LEU A 62 4.40 -0.22 3.58
CA LEU A 62 5.33 -1.26 3.99
C LEU A 62 6.78 -0.76 3.99
N GLN A 63 7.08 0.31 3.27
CA GLN A 63 8.46 0.77 3.13
C GLN A 63 9.13 1.05 4.48
N PRO A 64 8.54 1.85 5.38
CA PRO A 64 9.15 2.06 6.70
C PRO A 64 9.25 0.76 7.51
N TYR A 65 8.27 -0.12 7.38
CA TYR A 65 8.28 -1.40 8.05
C TYR A 65 9.45 -2.26 7.58
N ILE A 66 9.65 -2.33 6.25
CA ILE A 66 10.75 -3.08 5.66
C ILE A 66 12.10 -2.51 6.12
N GLU A 67 12.23 -1.20 6.15
CA GLU A 67 13.45 -0.54 6.59
C GLU A 67 13.77 -0.89 8.05
N GLU A 68 12.77 -0.89 8.92
CA GLU A 68 12.97 -1.27 10.32
C GLU A 68 13.31 -2.76 10.46
N LEU A 69 12.74 -3.62 9.61
CA LEU A 69 13.08 -5.03 9.61
C LEU A 69 14.54 -5.25 9.22
N GLU A 70 15.01 -4.54 8.20
CA GLU A 70 16.40 -4.63 7.76
C GLU A 70 17.35 -4.15 8.86
N GLU A 71 17.00 -3.06 9.52
CA GLU A 71 17.77 -2.51 10.63
C GLU A 71 17.85 -3.52 11.77
N ASN A 72 16.73 -4.16 12.08
CA ASN A 72 16.66 -5.19 13.11
C ASN A 72 17.60 -6.36 12.81
N LEU A 73 17.61 -6.82 11.56
CA LEU A 73 18.48 -7.92 11.15
C LEU A 73 19.95 -7.56 11.28
N LYS A 74 20.31 -6.32 11.00
CA LYS A 74 21.69 -5.85 11.12
C LYS A 74 22.15 -5.73 12.56
N ASN A 75 21.27 -5.31 13.45
CA ASN A 75 21.63 -4.92 14.81
C ASN A 75 21.33 -5.99 15.87
N ALA A 76 20.61 -7.05 15.51
CA ALA A 76 20.27 -8.11 16.44
C ALA A 76 21.49 -8.95 16.78
N ASP A 77 21.66 -9.27 18.05
CA ASP A 77 22.79 -10.06 18.51
C ASP A 77 22.64 -11.55 18.15
N ASP A 78 21.42 -12.03 18.08
CA ASP A 78 21.16 -13.40 17.68
C ASP A 78 19.80 -13.50 16.96
N ILE A 79 19.53 -14.70 16.44
CA ILE A 79 18.34 -14.93 15.64
C ILE A 79 17.06 -14.88 16.46
N ILE A 80 17.13 -15.25 17.73
CA ILE A 80 15.96 -15.21 18.61
C ILE A 80 15.54 -13.77 18.86
N GLU A 81 16.51 -12.91 19.14
CA GLU A 81 16.25 -11.48 19.31
C GLU A 81 15.66 -10.88 18.03
N ALA A 82 16.23 -11.26 16.88
CA ALA A 82 15.72 -10.79 15.59
C ALA A 82 14.27 -11.19 15.37
N GLU A 83 13.91 -12.43 15.71
CA GLU A 83 12.54 -12.90 15.57
C GLU A 83 11.57 -12.17 16.48
N ILE A 84 11.93 -11.99 17.74
CA ILE A 84 11.09 -11.28 18.70
C ILE A 84 10.84 -9.85 18.24
N ASN A 85 11.88 -9.17 17.79
CA ASN A 85 11.74 -7.80 17.30
C ASN A 85 10.95 -7.72 16.03
N ALA A 86 11.08 -8.71 15.15
CA ALA A 86 10.28 -8.76 13.92
C ALA A 86 8.79 -8.87 14.22
N TRP A 87 8.42 -9.71 15.20
CA TRP A 87 7.03 -9.82 15.64
C TRP A 87 6.51 -8.53 16.24
N ARG A 88 7.35 -7.84 17.03
CA ARG A 88 6.98 -6.55 17.61
C ARG A 88 6.74 -5.51 16.52
N LEU A 89 7.59 -5.49 15.50
CA LEU A 89 7.43 -4.57 14.38
C LEU A 89 6.16 -4.87 13.58
N PHE A 90 5.92 -6.15 13.31
CA PHE A 90 4.69 -6.55 12.61
C PHE A 90 3.45 -6.08 13.37
N ASN A 91 3.41 -6.34 14.68
CA ASN A 91 2.28 -5.92 15.50
C ASN A 91 2.11 -4.41 15.52
N LYS A 92 3.21 -3.68 15.61
CA LYS A 92 3.19 -2.22 15.62
C LYS A 92 2.55 -1.67 14.34
N TYR A 93 3.00 -2.14 13.17
CA TYR A 93 2.49 -1.63 11.90
C TYR A 93 1.10 -2.14 11.59
N ALA A 94 0.79 -3.37 11.94
CA ALA A 94 -0.55 -3.90 11.78
C ALA A 94 -1.56 -3.14 12.64
N PHE A 95 -1.16 -2.75 13.83
CA PHE A 95 -2.02 -1.97 14.73
C PHE A 95 -2.23 -0.55 14.21
N MET A 96 -1.18 0.05 13.63
CA MET A 96 -1.27 1.40 13.07
C MET A 96 -2.13 1.44 11.81
N HIS A 97 -2.07 0.39 11.00
CA HIS A 97 -2.76 0.35 9.71
C HIS A 97 -3.45 -1.00 9.51
N PRO A 98 -4.47 -1.31 10.34
CA PRO A 98 -5.08 -2.65 10.32
C PRO A 98 -5.69 -3.02 8.97
N TYR A 99 -6.35 -2.07 8.31
CA TYR A 99 -7.01 -2.37 7.03
C TYR A 99 -6.00 -2.65 5.92
N ILE A 100 -4.89 -1.94 5.94
CA ILE A 100 -3.84 -2.13 4.94
C ILE A 100 -3.19 -3.49 5.10
N PHE A 101 -2.83 -3.86 6.33
CA PHE A 101 -2.22 -5.14 6.60
C PHE A 101 -3.18 -6.30 6.33
N LEU A 102 -4.46 -6.14 6.66
CA LEU A 102 -5.45 -7.15 6.33
C LEU A 102 -5.57 -7.37 4.83
N ASN A 103 -5.61 -6.30 4.06
CA ASN A 103 -5.71 -6.40 2.61
C ASN A 103 -4.47 -7.00 1.98
N LEU A 104 -3.28 -6.61 2.46
CA LEU A 104 -2.03 -7.11 1.90
C LEU A 104 -1.79 -8.58 2.21
N PHE A 105 -2.13 -9.02 3.41
CA PHE A 105 -1.82 -10.38 3.84
C PHE A 105 -2.98 -11.35 3.70
N TRP A 106 -4.21 -10.88 3.65
CA TRP A 106 -5.38 -11.75 3.55
C TRP A 106 -6.33 -11.42 2.40
N GLY A 107 -6.27 -10.20 1.88
CA GLY A 107 -7.19 -9.77 0.83
C GLY A 107 -7.15 -10.63 -0.42
N ASN A 108 -5.98 -11.09 -0.80
CA ASN A 108 -5.79 -11.88 -2.01
C ASN A 108 -6.16 -13.35 -1.85
N ILE A 109 -6.38 -13.79 -0.64
CA ILE A 109 -6.71 -15.20 -0.36
C ILE A 109 -8.19 -15.47 -0.58
N ARG A 110 -8.99 -14.41 -0.65
CA ARG A 110 -10.44 -14.52 -0.80
C ARG A 110 -10.91 -14.79 -2.22
N ASN A 111 -10.05 -14.64 -3.18
CA ASN A 111 -10.45 -14.84 -4.59
C ASN A 111 -10.22 -16.27 -5.03
#